data_7764da1b73eeddbf6c40d38b24a46f2f
#
_entry.id   7764da1b73eeddbf6c40d38b24a46f2f
#
_cell.length_a   1.000
_cell.length_b   1.000
_cell.length_c   1.000
_cell.angle_alpha   90.00
_cell.angle_beta   90.00
_cell.angle_gamma   90.00
#
_symmetry.space_group_name_H-M   'P 1'
#
loop_
_entity.id
_entity.type
_entity.pdbx_description
1 polymer ?
#
loop_
_entity_poly.entity_id
_entity_poly.type
_entity_poly.pdbx_seq_one_letter_code
_entity_poly.pdbx_strand_id
1 'polypeptide(L)'
;MPVHARCLVLSNGMVGAEKQALALAEAIGLSFEVRRVKQVIPALSRLPSSVLASATHFLGGVGVSGIGPIDAPYPALAISCGRGSIPASIALRDAGRGSTLTVHIQRPECSASWFDLVIVPRHDYPTLAPPNAVLTRGSLHSV
;
A
#
# COMPACT_ATOMS: atom_id res chain seq x y z
N MET A 1 10.38 -23.72 11.54
CA MET A 1 9.80 -22.38 11.66
C MET A 1 9.30 -21.90 10.31
N PRO A 2 8.07 -21.43 10.24
CA PRO A 2 7.64 -20.83 8.98
C PRO A 2 8.49 -19.61 8.67
N VAL A 3 8.95 -19.52 7.41
CA VAL A 3 9.68 -18.36 6.94
C VAL A 3 8.63 -17.30 6.62
N HIS A 4 8.60 -16.24 7.40
CA HIS A 4 7.70 -15.12 7.13
C HIS A 4 8.32 -14.21 6.08
N ALA A 5 7.52 -13.80 5.11
CA ALA A 5 7.97 -12.85 4.11
C ALA A 5 8.29 -11.52 4.79
N ARG A 6 9.46 -10.96 4.47
CA ARG A 6 9.87 -9.66 4.98
C ARG A 6 9.16 -8.52 4.28
N CYS A 7 8.67 -8.77 3.07
CA CYS A 7 7.94 -7.81 2.28
C CYS A 7 6.58 -8.40 1.89
N LEU A 8 5.53 -7.63 2.09
CA LEU A 8 4.19 -7.99 1.68
C LEU A 8 3.77 -7.07 0.53
N VAL A 9 3.44 -7.66 -0.61
CA VAL A 9 2.92 -6.92 -1.76
C VAL A 9 1.40 -7.04 -1.72
N LEU A 10 0.73 -5.88 -1.61
CA LEU A 10 -0.72 -5.82 -1.56
C LEU A 10 -1.26 -5.59 -2.98
N SER A 11 -1.98 -6.58 -3.50
CA SER A 11 -2.51 -6.54 -4.86
C SER A 11 -4.03 -6.44 -4.84
N ASN A 12 -4.55 -5.49 -5.62
CA ASN A 12 -6.00 -5.36 -5.83
C ASN A 12 -6.49 -6.14 -7.06
N GLY A 13 -5.62 -6.94 -7.66
CA GLY A 13 -5.94 -7.72 -8.86
C GLY A 13 -5.75 -6.96 -10.18
N MET A 14 -5.42 -5.69 -10.13
CA MET A 14 -5.13 -4.89 -11.33
C MET A 14 -3.72 -5.19 -11.81
N VAL A 15 -3.61 -5.71 -13.03
CA VAL A 15 -2.34 -6.21 -13.59
C VAL A 15 -1.27 -5.12 -13.61
N GLY A 16 -1.62 -3.92 -14.06
CA GLY A 16 -0.67 -2.81 -14.14
C GLY A 16 -0.13 -2.38 -12.79
N ALA A 17 -1.01 -2.31 -11.79
CA ALA A 17 -0.63 -1.94 -10.44
C ALA A 17 0.24 -3.03 -9.79
N GLU A 18 -0.16 -4.28 -9.95
CA GLU A 18 0.58 -5.40 -9.40
C GLU A 18 2.00 -5.49 -9.97
N LYS A 19 2.16 -5.27 -11.27
CA LYS A 19 3.48 -5.27 -11.91
C LYS A 19 4.42 -4.23 -11.33
N GLN A 20 3.92 -3.04 -11.05
CA GLN A 20 4.72 -1.98 -10.45
C GLN A 20 5.17 -2.36 -9.03
N ALA A 21 4.27 -2.91 -8.22
CA ALA A 21 4.58 -3.33 -6.87
C ALA A 21 5.59 -4.48 -6.87
N LEU A 22 5.43 -5.46 -7.77
CA LEU A 22 6.36 -6.57 -7.92
C LEU A 22 7.74 -6.10 -8.37
N ALA A 23 7.79 -5.16 -9.32
CA ALA A 23 9.05 -4.60 -9.78
C ALA A 23 9.85 -3.97 -8.62
N LEU A 24 9.16 -3.24 -7.77
CA LEU A 24 9.81 -2.63 -6.61
C LEU A 24 10.28 -3.69 -5.60
N ALA A 25 9.46 -4.69 -5.33
CA ALA A 25 9.81 -5.77 -4.39
C ALA A 25 11.04 -6.54 -4.87
N GLU A 26 11.08 -6.85 -6.16
CA GLU A 26 12.24 -7.53 -6.77
C GLU A 26 13.51 -6.68 -6.69
N ALA A 27 13.38 -5.39 -6.97
CA ALA A 27 14.52 -4.48 -6.94
C ALA A 27 15.10 -4.33 -5.53
N ILE A 28 14.26 -4.36 -4.50
CA ILE A 28 14.70 -4.28 -3.11
C ILE A 28 15.43 -5.56 -2.68
N GLY A 29 15.04 -6.71 -3.24
CA GLY A 29 15.73 -7.98 -2.97
C GLY A 29 15.31 -8.68 -1.69
N LEU A 30 14.26 -8.24 -1.02
CA LEU A 30 13.71 -8.95 0.13
C LEU A 30 12.81 -10.10 -0.34
N SER A 31 12.73 -11.14 0.47
CA SER A 31 11.72 -12.17 0.24
C SER A 31 10.34 -11.53 0.37
N PHE A 32 9.44 -11.81 -0.57
CA PHE A 32 8.12 -11.20 -0.57
C PHE A 32 7.01 -12.21 -0.82
N GLU A 33 5.84 -11.86 -0.33
CA GLU A 33 4.60 -12.59 -0.56
C GLU A 33 3.59 -11.61 -1.15
N VAL A 34 2.81 -12.08 -2.11
CA VAL A 34 1.71 -11.29 -2.69
C VAL A 34 0.42 -11.69 -2.00
N ARG A 35 -0.26 -10.71 -1.43
CA ARG A 35 -1.56 -10.94 -0.80
C ARG A 35 -2.61 -10.11 -1.53
N ARG A 36 -3.66 -10.78 -1.99
CA ARG A 36 -4.75 -10.10 -2.67
C ARG A 36 -5.68 -9.44 -1.68
N VAL A 37 -5.99 -8.18 -1.98
CA VAL A 37 -6.96 -7.40 -1.22
C VAL A 37 -8.35 -7.69 -1.76
N LYS A 38 -9.23 -8.21 -0.91
CA LYS A 38 -10.62 -8.46 -1.26
C LYS A 38 -11.49 -7.35 -0.68
N GLN A 39 -12.40 -6.85 -1.49
CA GLN A 39 -13.35 -5.86 -1.02
C GLN A 39 -14.39 -6.53 -0.14
N VAL A 40 -14.38 -6.21 1.15
CA VAL A 40 -15.29 -6.83 2.12
C VAL A 40 -16.69 -6.25 2.00
N ILE A 41 -16.79 -4.92 1.80
CA ILE A 41 -18.06 -4.22 1.64
C ILE A 41 -18.00 -3.44 0.31
N PRO A 42 -18.74 -3.88 -0.73
CA PRO A 42 -18.67 -3.22 -2.04
C PRO A 42 -19.01 -1.73 -2.02
N ALA A 43 -19.90 -1.31 -1.14
CA ALA A 43 -20.28 0.10 -1.02
C ALA A 43 -19.12 1.01 -0.63
N LEU A 44 -18.10 0.47 0.06
CA LEU A 44 -16.94 1.25 0.48
C LEU A 44 -16.08 1.70 -0.70
N SER A 45 -16.13 0.99 -1.84
CA SER A 45 -15.38 1.37 -3.03
C SER A 45 -15.85 2.69 -3.62
N ARG A 46 -17.05 3.14 -3.28
CA ARG A 46 -17.63 4.40 -3.75
C ARG A 46 -17.21 5.59 -2.90
N LEU A 47 -16.64 5.36 -1.73
CA LEU A 47 -16.19 6.44 -0.87
C LEU A 47 -14.92 7.10 -1.43
N PRO A 48 -14.76 8.42 -1.25
CA PRO A 48 -13.49 9.05 -1.55
C PRO A 48 -12.35 8.41 -0.75
N SER A 49 -11.17 8.35 -1.33
CA SER A 49 -10.02 7.70 -0.68
C SER A 49 -9.66 8.34 0.66
N SER A 50 -9.85 9.65 0.81
CA SER A 50 -9.61 10.33 2.07
C SER A 50 -10.55 9.87 3.19
N VAL A 51 -11.83 9.66 2.86
CA VAL A 51 -12.83 9.15 3.81
C VAL A 51 -12.53 7.70 4.16
N LEU A 52 -12.19 6.90 3.18
CA LEU A 52 -11.85 5.50 3.37
C LEU A 52 -10.60 5.33 4.23
N ALA A 53 -9.59 6.17 4.02
CA ALA A 53 -8.36 6.15 4.83
C ALA A 53 -8.67 6.45 6.30
N SER A 54 -9.44 7.49 6.57
CA SER A 54 -9.83 7.86 7.93
C SER A 54 -10.67 6.77 8.59
N ALA A 55 -11.62 6.19 7.85
CA ALA A 55 -12.46 5.11 8.36
C ALA A 55 -11.62 3.87 8.71
N THR A 56 -10.66 3.53 7.88
CA THR A 56 -9.77 2.39 8.12
C THR A 56 -8.97 2.60 9.40
N HIS A 57 -8.42 3.78 9.58
CA HIS A 57 -7.65 4.11 10.77
C HIS A 57 -8.53 4.04 12.02
N PHE A 58 -9.71 4.64 11.97
CA PHE A 58 -10.65 4.66 13.10
C PHE A 58 -11.09 3.27 13.52
N LEU A 59 -11.36 2.39 12.55
CA LEU A 59 -11.84 1.03 12.80
C LEU A 59 -10.72 0.02 13.05
N GLY A 60 -9.46 0.47 13.02
CA GLY A 60 -8.33 -0.43 13.19
C GLY A 60 -8.20 -1.46 12.09
N GLY A 61 -8.76 -1.18 10.91
CA GLY A 61 -8.73 -2.10 9.77
C GLY A 61 -9.78 -3.19 9.81
N VAL A 62 -10.57 -3.29 10.88
CA VAL A 62 -11.60 -4.34 11.01
C VAL A 62 -12.68 -4.13 9.96
N GLY A 63 -12.87 -5.13 9.11
CA GLY A 63 -13.92 -5.12 8.08
C GLY A 63 -13.64 -4.26 6.87
N VAL A 64 -12.51 -3.53 6.82
CA VAL A 64 -12.21 -2.63 5.71
C VAL A 64 -10.84 -2.88 5.07
N SER A 65 -9.94 -3.59 5.73
CA SER A 65 -8.60 -3.83 5.19
C SER A 65 -8.60 -4.72 3.94
N GLY A 66 -9.50 -5.69 3.89
CA GLY A 66 -9.61 -6.60 2.76
C GLY A 66 -8.59 -7.72 2.73
N ILE A 67 -7.71 -7.82 3.72
CA ILE A 67 -6.66 -8.86 3.77
C ILE A 67 -6.85 -9.85 4.91
N GLY A 68 -7.95 -9.75 5.65
CA GLY A 68 -8.22 -10.62 6.78
C GLY A 68 -7.47 -10.20 8.05
N PRO A 69 -7.31 -11.10 9.02
CA PRO A 69 -6.64 -10.77 10.27
C PRO A 69 -5.19 -10.34 10.06
N ILE A 70 -4.76 -9.33 10.79
CA ILE A 70 -3.39 -8.82 10.76
C ILE A 70 -2.76 -9.13 12.12
N ASP A 71 -1.90 -10.13 12.14
CA ASP A 71 -1.26 -10.61 13.36
C ASP A 71 0.26 -10.59 13.23
N ALA A 72 0.94 -10.55 14.38
CA ALA A 72 2.39 -10.68 14.41
C ALA A 72 2.82 -12.08 13.95
N PRO A 73 4.00 -12.25 13.35
CA PRO A 73 4.97 -11.19 13.07
C PRO A 73 4.55 -10.35 11.86
N TYR A 74 4.74 -9.03 11.99
CA TYR A 74 4.41 -8.10 10.92
C TYR A 74 5.53 -8.05 9.89
N PRO A 75 5.21 -7.82 8.58
CA PRO A 75 6.27 -7.66 7.58
C PRO A 75 7.07 -6.38 7.87
N ALA A 76 8.34 -6.39 7.48
CA ALA A 76 9.18 -5.20 7.60
C ALA A 76 8.77 -4.13 6.60
N LEU A 77 8.22 -4.55 5.46
CA LEU A 77 7.84 -3.66 4.36
C LEU A 77 6.51 -4.11 3.77
N ALA A 78 5.63 -3.17 3.50
CA ALA A 78 4.40 -3.41 2.77
C ALA A 78 4.35 -2.47 1.57
N ILE A 79 4.19 -3.02 0.38
CA ILE A 79 4.11 -2.27 -0.86
C ILE A 79 2.68 -2.36 -1.40
N SER A 80 2.07 -1.22 -1.64
CA SER A 80 0.74 -1.13 -2.21
C SER A 80 0.77 -0.30 -3.49
N CYS A 81 -0.10 -0.60 -4.42
CA CYS A 81 -0.25 0.17 -5.64
C CYS A 81 -1.72 0.21 -6.02
N GLY A 82 -2.22 1.40 -6.31
CA GLY A 82 -3.59 1.59 -6.69
C GLY A 82 -4.53 1.80 -5.50
N ARG A 83 -5.68 2.36 -5.81
CA ARG A 83 -6.66 2.80 -4.81
C ARG A 83 -7.18 1.68 -3.90
N GLY A 84 -7.45 0.51 -4.49
CA GLY A 84 -8.05 -0.60 -3.74
C GLY A 84 -7.17 -1.17 -2.64
N SER A 85 -5.86 -0.95 -2.68
CA SER A 85 -4.92 -1.45 -1.69
C SER A 85 -4.66 -0.47 -0.53
N ILE A 86 -5.18 0.75 -0.61
CA ILE A 86 -4.94 1.78 0.41
C ILE A 86 -5.40 1.35 1.82
N PRO A 87 -6.63 0.84 2.00
CA PRO A 87 -7.05 0.42 3.34
C PRO A 87 -6.16 -0.65 3.96
N ALA A 88 -5.72 -1.63 3.16
CA ALA A 88 -4.84 -2.68 3.66
C ALA A 88 -3.49 -2.12 4.11
N SER A 89 -2.93 -1.17 3.36
CA SER A 89 -1.67 -0.52 3.73
C SER A 89 -1.79 0.23 5.05
N ILE A 90 -2.86 1.00 5.21
CA ILE A 90 -3.10 1.77 6.44
C ILE A 90 -3.29 0.84 7.63
N ALA A 91 -4.06 -0.23 7.46
CA ALA A 91 -4.30 -1.20 8.52
C ALA A 91 -3.00 -1.89 8.97
N LEU A 92 -2.13 -2.24 8.03
CA LEU A 92 -0.84 -2.84 8.34
C LEU A 92 0.07 -1.88 9.09
N ARG A 93 0.11 -0.63 8.66
CA ARG A 93 0.91 0.40 9.32
C ARG A 93 0.46 0.60 10.78
N ASP A 94 -0.84 0.70 10.98
CA ASP A 94 -1.41 0.89 12.32
C ASP A 94 -1.16 -0.33 13.20
N ALA A 95 -1.36 -1.53 12.69
CA ALA A 95 -1.15 -2.76 13.44
C ALA A 95 0.33 -2.95 13.82
N GLY A 96 1.22 -2.65 12.88
CA GLY A 96 2.64 -2.84 13.07
C GLY A 96 3.30 -1.82 14.01
N ARG A 97 2.68 -0.68 14.25
CA ARG A 97 3.18 0.36 15.16
C ARG A 97 4.65 0.69 14.97
N GLY A 98 5.05 0.97 13.73
CA GLY A 98 6.44 1.26 13.38
C GLY A 98 7.27 0.05 12.99
N SER A 99 6.75 -1.18 13.11
CA SER A 99 7.44 -2.38 12.66
C SER A 99 7.37 -2.57 11.16
N THR A 100 6.35 -2.00 10.51
CA THR A 100 6.10 -2.13 9.08
C THR A 100 6.25 -0.78 8.40
N LEU A 101 7.19 -0.68 7.48
CA LEU A 101 7.32 0.48 6.60
C LEU A 101 6.34 0.30 5.45
N THR A 102 5.49 1.30 5.20
CA THR A 102 4.52 1.23 4.10
C THR A 102 4.95 2.14 2.96
N VAL A 103 4.93 1.58 1.74
CA VAL A 103 5.25 2.28 0.51
C VAL A 103 4.06 2.16 -0.42
N HIS A 104 3.55 3.29 -0.89
CA HIS A 104 2.47 3.32 -1.87
C HIS A 104 2.99 3.82 -3.19
N ILE A 105 2.67 3.12 -4.26
CA ILE A 105 3.07 3.47 -5.62
C ILE A 105 1.88 4.12 -6.31
N GLN A 106 2.10 5.20 -7.00
CA GLN A 106 1.14 6.10 -7.63
C GLN A 106 0.63 7.14 -6.63
N ARG A 107 0.09 8.23 -7.17
CA ARG A 107 -0.46 9.29 -6.34
C ARG A 107 -1.72 8.79 -5.63
N PRO A 108 -1.71 8.76 -4.30
CA PRO A 108 -2.94 8.43 -3.57
C PRO A 108 -3.90 9.61 -3.65
N GLU A 109 -5.19 9.31 -3.69
CA GLU A 109 -6.24 10.34 -3.65
C GLU A 109 -6.58 10.75 -2.22
N CYS A 110 -5.69 10.44 -1.29
CA CYS A 110 -5.78 10.82 0.12
C CYS A 110 -4.44 11.45 0.51
N SER A 111 -4.33 11.86 1.77
CA SER A 111 -3.07 12.44 2.25
C SER A 111 -1.93 11.43 2.17
N ALA A 112 -0.79 11.86 1.65
CA ALA A 112 0.42 11.03 1.61
C ALA A 112 0.92 10.66 3.01
N SER A 113 0.50 11.39 4.04
CA SER A 113 0.88 11.12 5.43
C SER A 113 0.35 9.79 5.97
N TRP A 114 -0.62 9.17 5.28
CA TRP A 114 -1.09 7.83 5.63
C TRP A 114 -0.05 6.74 5.34
N PHE A 115 0.98 7.06 4.56
CA PHE A 115 2.04 6.13 4.16
C PHE A 115 3.38 6.65 4.65
N ASP A 116 4.36 5.76 4.82
CA ASP A 116 5.72 6.18 5.14
C ASP A 116 6.40 6.78 3.92
N LEU A 117 6.19 6.18 2.74
CA LEU A 117 6.69 6.69 1.47
C LEU A 117 5.64 6.56 0.38
N VAL A 118 5.66 7.50 -0.55
CA VAL A 118 4.83 7.46 -1.76
C VAL A 118 5.76 7.60 -2.96
N ILE A 119 5.68 6.66 -3.90
CA ILE A 119 6.47 6.69 -5.13
C ILE A 119 5.53 7.06 -6.27
N VAL A 120 5.76 8.21 -6.90
CA VAL A 120 4.85 8.74 -7.91
C VAL A 120 5.63 9.30 -9.10
N PRO A 121 5.04 9.24 -10.31
CA PRO A 121 5.61 9.94 -11.45
C PRO A 121 5.64 11.45 -11.17
N ARG A 122 6.70 12.12 -11.64
CA ARG A 122 6.90 13.55 -11.38
C ARG A 122 5.73 14.39 -11.85
N HIS A 123 5.08 14.01 -12.95
CA HIS A 123 3.97 14.78 -13.50
C HIS A 123 2.71 14.78 -12.62
N ASP A 124 2.61 13.86 -11.68
CA ASP A 124 1.46 13.81 -10.75
C ASP A 124 1.52 14.92 -9.69
N TYR A 125 2.71 15.48 -9.45
CA TYR A 125 2.90 16.63 -8.55
C TYR A 125 3.68 17.72 -9.27
N PRO A 126 3.01 18.49 -10.16
CA PRO A 126 3.71 19.46 -10.99
C PRO A 126 4.25 20.67 -10.24
N THR A 127 3.71 20.98 -9.06
CA THR A 127 4.14 22.17 -8.30
C THR A 127 4.82 21.76 -7.00
N LEU A 128 4.09 21.20 -6.04
CA LEU A 128 4.64 20.88 -4.73
C LEU A 128 4.30 19.42 -4.38
N ALA A 129 5.34 18.61 -4.19
CA ALA A 129 5.18 17.23 -3.76
C ALA A 129 5.21 17.14 -2.23
N PRO A 130 4.52 16.13 -1.63
CA PRO A 130 4.64 15.87 -0.19
C PRO A 130 6.09 15.54 0.19
N PRO A 131 6.50 15.80 1.44
CA PRO A 131 7.89 15.56 1.85
C PRO A 131 8.30 14.08 1.81
N ASN A 132 7.34 13.14 1.90
CA ASN A 132 7.62 11.72 1.83
C ASN A 132 7.43 11.13 0.43
N ALA A 133 7.33 11.96 -0.61
CA ALA A 133 7.19 11.50 -1.98
C ALA A 133 8.56 11.32 -2.63
N VAL A 134 8.71 10.19 -3.34
CA VAL A 134 9.83 9.93 -4.23
C VAL A 134 9.31 10.06 -5.66
N LEU A 135 9.87 11.00 -6.42
CA LEU A 135 9.38 11.29 -7.76
C LEU A 135 10.17 10.48 -8.79
N THR A 136 9.45 9.85 -9.70
CA THR A 136 10.04 9.08 -10.80
C THR A 136 9.75 9.75 -12.13
N ARG A 137 10.48 9.36 -13.18
CA ARG A 137 10.25 9.89 -14.54
C ARG A 137 9.03 9.25 -15.20
N GLY A 138 8.66 8.06 -14.75
CA GLY A 138 7.53 7.32 -15.29
C GLY A 138 7.12 6.21 -14.34
N SER A 139 6.29 5.31 -14.84
CA SER A 139 5.82 4.17 -14.05
C SER A 139 6.95 3.18 -13.78
N LEU A 140 6.89 2.52 -12.64
CA LEU A 140 7.83 1.45 -12.31
C LEU A 140 7.57 0.22 -13.17
N HIS A 141 8.64 -0.40 -13.64
CA HIS A 141 8.55 -1.64 -14.41
C HIS A 141 9.81 -2.46 -14.21
N SER A 142 9.70 -3.75 -14.39
CA SER A 142 10.86 -4.65 -14.40
C SER A 142 11.61 -4.49 -15.71
N VAL A 143 12.90 -4.54 -15.61
CA VAL A 143 13.78 -4.43 -16.78
C VAL A 143 13.91 -5.80 -17.45
#